data_383da6e267c955afb9c284c4e920ef2e
#
_entry.id   383da6e267c955afb9c284c4e920ef2e
#
_cell.length_a   1.000
_cell.length_b   1.000
_cell.length_c   1.000
_cell.angle_alpha   90.00
_cell.angle_beta   90.00
_cell.angle_gamma   90.00
#
_symmetry.space_group_name_H-M   'P 1'
#
loop_
_entity.id
_entity.type
_entity.pdbx_description
1 polymer ?
#
loop_
_entity_poly.entity_id
_entity_poly.type
_entity_poly.pdbx_seq_one_letter_code
_entity_poly.pdbx_strand_id
1 'polypeptide(L)'
;MKKEILFVLLKDFADWEGAYIAPNLNLGVEPGSESKYIVKTVSVRKEPVVSIGGFKVLPDYGIHDIPADYAGIVLIGGMSWFTPEAEAIVP
;
A
#
# COMPACT_ATOMS: atom_id res chain seq x y z
N MET A 1 -16.85 -11.73 -1.63
CA MET A 1 -16.21 -10.48 -1.20
C MET A 1 -14.70 -10.54 -1.44
N LYS A 2 -14.14 -9.52 -2.05
CA LYS A 2 -12.71 -9.50 -2.33
C LYS A 2 -11.92 -9.30 -1.05
N LYS A 3 -10.78 -9.97 -0.94
CA LYS A 3 -9.86 -9.79 0.18
C LYS A 3 -8.91 -8.64 -0.09
N GLU A 4 -8.54 -7.93 0.95
CA GLU A 4 -7.68 -6.75 0.83
C GLU A 4 -6.21 -7.13 0.90
N ILE A 5 -5.42 -6.55 0.00
CA ILE A 5 -3.96 -6.57 0.06
C ILE A 5 -3.54 -5.15 0.42
N LEU A 6 -2.84 -5.01 1.54
CA LEU A 6 -2.46 -3.71 2.07
C LEU A 6 -1.08 -3.30 1.56
N PHE A 7 -1.01 -2.18 0.86
CA PHE A 7 0.24 -1.60 0.38
C PHE A 7 0.66 -0.50 1.35
N VAL A 8 1.76 -0.73 2.05
CA VAL A 8 2.26 0.23 3.05
C VAL A 8 3.13 1.27 2.35
N LEU A 9 2.71 2.53 2.44
CA LEU A 9 3.36 3.66 1.82
C LEU A 9 3.86 4.61 2.89
N LEU A 10 5.13 4.99 2.83
CA LEU A 10 5.70 6.03 3.67
C LEU A 10 6.08 7.22 2.79
N LYS A 11 6.34 8.36 3.42
CA LYS A 11 6.82 9.54 2.70
C LYS A 11 8.01 9.17 1.81
N ASP A 12 8.04 9.71 0.61
CA ASP A 12 9.07 9.44 -0.40
C ASP A 12 9.12 7.96 -0.81
N PHE A 13 7.94 7.31 -0.89
CA PHE A 13 7.88 5.94 -1.36
C PHE A 13 8.22 5.85 -2.85
N ALA A 14 8.74 4.69 -3.26
CA ALA A 14 9.13 4.45 -4.64
C ALA A 14 7.90 4.17 -5.51
N ASP A 15 7.58 5.10 -6.40
CA ASP A 15 6.39 5.04 -7.27
C ASP A 15 6.29 3.73 -8.04
N TRP A 16 7.43 3.22 -8.49
CA TRP A 16 7.49 2.08 -9.40
C TRP A 16 7.30 0.72 -8.71
N GLU A 17 7.56 0.61 -7.43
CA GLU A 17 7.56 -0.71 -6.77
C GLU A 17 6.19 -1.36 -6.70
N GLY A 18 5.16 -0.58 -6.43
CA GLY A 18 3.79 -1.11 -6.40
C GLY A 18 3.07 -1.06 -7.74
N ALA A 19 3.62 -0.32 -8.71
CA ALA A 19 2.92 -0.02 -9.95
C ALA A 19 2.67 -1.24 -10.84
N TYR A 20 3.50 -2.26 -10.74
CA TYR A 20 3.31 -3.49 -11.52
C TYR A 20 2.46 -4.51 -10.79
N ILE A 21 2.55 -4.56 -9.46
CA ILE A 21 1.84 -5.55 -8.65
C ILE A 21 0.39 -5.14 -8.44
N ALA A 22 0.15 -3.85 -8.14
CA ALA A 22 -1.18 -3.37 -7.81
C ALA A 22 -2.22 -3.61 -8.91
N PRO A 23 -1.95 -3.31 -10.19
CA PRO A 23 -2.92 -3.60 -11.24
C PRO A 23 -3.25 -5.08 -11.39
N ASN A 24 -2.26 -5.94 -11.26
CA ASN A 24 -2.48 -7.38 -11.37
C ASN A 24 -3.35 -7.91 -10.23
N LEU A 25 -3.15 -7.41 -9.03
CA LEU A 25 -3.97 -7.81 -7.89
C LEU A 25 -5.39 -7.26 -7.99
N ASN A 26 -5.51 -6.02 -8.44
CA ASN A 26 -6.80 -5.35 -8.47
C ASN A 26 -7.68 -5.78 -9.64
N LEU A 27 -7.08 -6.00 -10.81
CA LEU A 27 -7.79 -6.36 -12.04
C LEU A 27 -7.80 -7.86 -12.34
N GLY A 28 -6.87 -8.60 -11.78
CA GLY A 28 -6.66 -10.01 -12.12
C GLY A 28 -5.61 -10.17 -13.19
N VAL A 29 -5.00 -11.35 -13.24
CA VAL A 29 -3.89 -11.65 -14.15
C VAL A 29 -4.38 -12.02 -15.54
N GLU A 30 -5.52 -12.72 -15.62
CA GLU A 30 -6.06 -13.19 -16.88
C GLU A 30 -7.21 -12.30 -17.36
N PRO A 31 -7.23 -11.91 -18.65
CA PRO A 31 -8.35 -11.15 -19.21
C PRO A 31 -9.67 -11.88 -19.01
N GLY A 32 -10.67 -11.17 -18.52
CA GLY A 32 -12.00 -11.73 -18.29
C GLY A 32 -12.18 -12.44 -16.97
N SER A 33 -11.10 -12.62 -16.19
CA SER A 33 -11.20 -13.20 -14.84
C SER A 33 -11.47 -12.12 -13.81
N GLU A 34 -12.29 -12.43 -12.81
CA GLU A 34 -12.47 -11.55 -11.67
C GLU A 34 -11.30 -11.70 -10.72
N SER A 35 -10.77 -10.58 -10.28
CA SER A 35 -9.75 -10.60 -9.24
C SER A 35 -10.37 -10.99 -7.90
N LYS A 36 -9.65 -11.78 -7.12
CA LYS A 36 -10.02 -12.14 -5.75
C LYS A 36 -9.57 -11.12 -4.73
N TYR A 37 -8.80 -10.12 -5.15
CA TYR A 37 -8.18 -9.16 -4.26
C TYR A 37 -8.52 -7.73 -4.65
N ILE A 38 -8.44 -6.85 -3.68
CA ILE A 38 -8.51 -5.40 -3.89
C ILE A 38 -7.34 -4.76 -3.17
N VAL A 39 -6.68 -3.82 -3.83
CA VAL A 39 -5.54 -3.10 -3.26
C VAL A 39 -6.04 -1.96 -2.38
N LYS A 40 -5.51 -1.89 -1.17
CA LYS A 40 -5.74 -0.77 -0.26
C LYS A 40 -4.40 -0.23 0.19
N THR A 41 -4.35 1.05 0.49
CA THR A 41 -3.12 1.71 0.91
C THR A 41 -3.15 2.02 2.40
N VAL A 42 -1.98 1.93 3.03
CA VAL A 42 -1.82 2.14 4.47
C VAL A 42 -0.59 3.01 4.71
N SER A 43 -0.67 3.94 5.63
CA SER A 43 0.49 4.67 6.11
C SER A 43 0.40 4.83 7.63
N VAL A 44 1.38 5.51 8.23
CA VAL A 44 1.39 5.73 9.69
C VAL A 44 0.11 6.44 10.12
N ARG A 45 -0.31 7.44 9.34
CA ARG A 45 -1.54 8.19 9.58
C ARG A 45 -2.35 8.25 8.29
N LYS A 46 -3.64 8.52 8.43
CA LYS A 46 -4.51 8.72 7.27
C LYS A 46 -4.40 10.16 6.78
N GLU A 47 -3.20 10.52 6.37
CA GLU A 47 -2.86 11.84 5.81
C GLU A 47 -2.15 11.64 4.47
N PRO A 48 -2.20 12.61 3.56
CA PRO A 48 -1.55 12.45 2.26
C PRO A 48 -0.06 12.14 2.37
N VAL A 49 0.39 11.16 1.60
CA VAL A 49 1.79 10.73 1.52
C VAL A 49 2.27 11.04 0.10
N VAL A 50 3.46 11.62 -0.01
CA VAL A 50 4.03 12.02 -1.30
C VAL A 50 5.12 11.04 -1.69
N SER A 51 5.05 10.52 -2.91
CA SER A 51 6.07 9.62 -3.47
C SER A 51 7.33 10.36 -3.87
N ILE A 52 8.36 9.61 -4.23
CA ILE A 52 9.59 10.18 -4.79
C ILE A 52 9.27 11.04 -6.03
N GLY A 53 8.35 10.58 -6.86
CA GLY A 53 7.93 11.28 -8.07
C GLY A 53 6.95 12.43 -7.86
N GLY A 54 6.57 12.72 -6.61
CA GLY A 54 5.68 13.83 -6.29
C GLY A 54 4.19 13.49 -6.33
N PHE A 55 3.83 12.23 -6.46
CA PHE A 55 2.43 11.82 -6.41
C PHE A 55 1.92 11.82 -4.97
N LYS A 56 0.80 12.48 -4.75
CA LYS A 56 0.15 12.50 -3.44
C LYS A 56 -0.89 11.39 -3.37
N VAL A 57 -0.80 10.58 -2.34
CA VAL A 57 -1.75 9.49 -2.09
C VAL A 57 -2.36 9.68 -0.72
N LEU A 58 -3.69 9.69 -0.66
CA LEU A 58 -4.40 9.64 0.61
C LEU A 58 -4.59 8.16 0.95
N PRO A 59 -3.94 7.65 2.00
CA PRO A 59 -4.07 6.23 2.34
C PRO A 59 -5.51 5.88 2.71
N ASP A 60 -5.90 4.66 2.39
CA ASP A 60 -7.20 4.15 2.81
C ASP A 60 -7.28 3.98 4.32
N TYR A 61 -6.15 3.60 4.94
CA TYR A 61 -6.07 3.35 6.38
C TYR A 61 -4.82 3.99 6.98
N GLY A 62 -4.93 4.45 8.23
CA GLY A 62 -3.78 4.65 9.09
C GLY A 62 -3.42 3.31 9.75
N ILE A 63 -2.25 3.22 10.36
CA ILE A 63 -1.77 1.97 10.97
C ILE A 63 -2.71 1.45 12.08
N HIS A 64 -3.45 2.35 12.74
CA HIS A 64 -4.37 1.96 13.81
C HIS A 64 -5.77 1.63 13.29
N ASP A 65 -6.04 1.84 12.01
CA ASP A 65 -7.35 1.64 11.40
C ASP A 65 -7.39 0.42 10.47
N ILE A 66 -6.33 -0.37 10.44
CA ILE A 66 -6.25 -1.55 9.57
C ILE A 66 -7.32 -2.56 9.95
N PRO A 67 -8.11 -3.05 8.98
CA PRO A 67 -9.09 -4.09 9.28
C PRO A 67 -8.39 -5.38 9.72
N ALA A 68 -9.06 -6.16 10.56
CA ALA A 68 -8.50 -7.41 11.07
C ALA A 68 -8.38 -8.48 9.98
N ASP A 69 -9.19 -8.36 8.93
CA ASP A 69 -9.28 -9.38 7.88
C ASP A 69 -8.67 -8.86 6.56
N TYR A 70 -7.38 -9.08 6.40
CA TYR A 70 -6.70 -8.80 5.14
C TYR A 70 -5.89 -10.02 4.71
N ALA A 71 -5.65 -10.15 3.39
CA ALA A 71 -4.97 -11.32 2.84
C ALA A 71 -3.45 -11.22 2.88
N GLY A 72 -2.91 -10.01 2.81
CA GLY A 72 -1.46 -9.83 2.80
C GLY A 72 -1.06 -8.37 2.89
N ILE A 73 0.24 -8.15 3.10
CA ILE A 73 0.84 -6.82 3.19
C ILE A 73 2.01 -6.75 2.22
N VAL A 74 2.09 -5.66 1.46
CA VAL A 74 3.23 -5.35 0.60
C VAL A 74 3.90 -4.09 1.13
N LEU A 75 5.17 -4.19 1.46
CA LEU A 75 5.95 -3.04 1.94
C LEU A 75 6.61 -2.37 0.73
N ILE A 76 6.21 -1.15 0.44
CA ILE A 76 6.78 -0.39 -0.68
C ILE A 76 8.04 0.31 -0.20
N GLY A 77 9.16 0.06 -0.88
CA GLY A 77 10.43 0.68 -0.55
C GLY A 77 10.41 2.19 -0.77
N GLY A 78 11.37 2.88 -0.19
CA GLY A 78 11.50 4.32 -0.31
C GLY A 78 12.50 4.87 0.69
N MET A 79 12.68 6.18 0.64
CA MET A 79 13.70 6.85 1.45
C MET A 79 13.38 6.85 2.94
N SER A 80 12.10 6.87 3.29
CA SER A 80 11.67 6.98 4.69
C SER A 80 11.88 5.70 5.50
N TRP A 81 12.23 4.58 4.86
CA TRP A 81 12.50 3.34 5.59
C TRP A 81 13.74 3.42 6.50
N PHE A 82 14.54 4.47 6.34
CA PHE A 82 15.69 4.73 7.20
C PHE A 82 15.38 5.74 8.32
N THR A 83 14.10 6.10 8.52
CA THR A 83 13.67 7.07 9.52
C THR A 83 12.90 6.39 10.64
N PRO A 84 12.73 7.07 11.79
CA PRO A 84 11.90 6.52 12.88
C PRO A 84 10.46 6.23 12.48
N GLU A 85 9.96 6.85 11.43
CA GLU A 85 8.61 6.60 10.92
C GLU A 85 8.40 5.14 10.53
N ALA A 86 9.44 4.50 9.98
CA ALA A 86 9.37 3.08 9.60
C ALA A 86 9.20 2.17 10.81
N GLU A 87 9.74 2.54 11.96
CA GLU A 87 9.64 1.74 13.17
C GLU A 87 8.20 1.60 13.68
N ALA A 88 7.35 2.57 13.36
CA ALA A 88 5.94 2.52 13.72
C ALA A 88 5.17 1.46 12.91
N ILE A 89 5.70 1.10 11.73
CA ILE A 89 5.07 0.16 10.80
C ILE A 89 5.61 -1.26 11.03
N VAL A 90 6.92 -1.38 11.21
CA VAL A 90 7.59 -2.67 11.39
C VAL A 90 7.90 -2.87 12.85
N PRO A 91 7.21 -3.80 13.51
CA PRO A 91 7.43 -4.07 14.94
C PRO A 91 8.81 -4.64 15.22
#